data_762c9a45b00c145187d3afdea8a18152
#
_entry.id   762c9a45b00c145187d3afdea8a18152
#
_cell.length_a   1.000
_cell.length_b   1.000
_cell.length_c   1.000
_cell.angle_alpha   90.00
_cell.angle_beta   90.00
_cell.angle_gamma   90.00
#
_symmetry.space_group_name_H-M   'P 1'
#
loop_
_entity.id
_entity.type
_entity.pdbx_description
1 polymer ?
#
loop_
_entity_poly.entity_id
_entity_poly.type
_entity_poly.pdbx_seq_one_letter_code
_entity_poly.pdbx_strand_id
1 'polypeptide(L)'
;MDPETVNAKADELLKKIVTEDMAPEAKVKASYSYVRSHYTYSGHSDKTDWVQGAYVMMESGQGDCFNYYAVTQLLLDRCGIPNIDVRKVRNYPDDSDHYWSLVSVDGGNTYYHLDTTPRVGDGDDFCLVTDAVLDAYSDANKGCHNRDKSLYPATPEA
;
A
#
# COMPACT_ATOMS: atom_id res chain seq x y z
N MET A 1 15.19 14.20 -0.71
CA MET A 1 14.86 13.69 -2.08
C MET A 1 13.89 14.63 -2.73
N ASP A 2 14.16 14.99 -3.97
CA ASP A 2 13.31 15.89 -4.72
C ASP A 2 12.00 15.22 -5.15
N PRO A 3 10.83 15.71 -4.70
CA PRO A 3 9.55 15.11 -5.06
C PRO A 3 9.28 15.11 -6.57
N GLU A 4 9.74 16.10 -7.32
CA GLU A 4 9.53 16.14 -8.78
C GLU A 4 10.25 14.98 -9.47
N THR A 5 11.47 14.66 -9.05
CA THR A 5 12.24 13.54 -9.60
C THR A 5 11.51 12.22 -9.32
N VAL A 6 11.02 12.05 -8.11
CA VAL A 6 10.32 10.82 -7.70
C VAL A 6 8.98 10.70 -8.45
N ASN A 7 8.24 11.79 -8.59
CA ASN A 7 6.99 11.81 -9.34
C ASN A 7 7.20 11.47 -10.81
N ALA A 8 8.24 12.02 -11.44
CA ALA A 8 8.55 11.72 -12.83
C ALA A 8 8.86 10.23 -13.01
N LYS A 9 9.58 9.64 -12.08
CA LYS A 9 9.89 8.21 -12.10
C LYS A 9 8.64 7.36 -11.98
N ALA A 10 7.72 7.73 -11.11
CA ALA A 10 6.43 7.06 -10.97
C ALA A 10 5.58 7.20 -12.24
N ASP A 11 5.56 8.37 -12.86
CA ASP A 11 4.81 8.60 -14.09
C ASP A 11 5.33 7.73 -15.23
N GLU A 12 6.64 7.56 -15.36
CA GLU A 12 7.23 6.66 -16.35
C GLU A 12 6.83 5.21 -16.10
N LEU A 13 6.84 4.79 -14.85
CA LEU A 13 6.39 3.44 -14.47
C LEU A 13 4.91 3.25 -14.83
N LEU A 14 4.06 4.20 -14.49
CA LEU A 14 2.62 4.12 -14.74
C LEU A 14 2.28 4.02 -16.22
N LYS A 15 3.04 4.65 -17.11
CA LYS A 15 2.86 4.50 -18.56
C LYS A 15 2.95 3.06 -19.02
N LYS A 16 3.64 2.20 -18.29
CA LYS A 16 3.83 0.79 -18.63
C LYS A 16 2.72 -0.11 -18.11
N ILE A 17 2.00 0.30 -17.09
CA ILE A 17 1.05 -0.58 -16.38
C ILE A 17 -0.39 -0.10 -16.42
N VAL A 18 -0.66 1.19 -16.68
CA VAL A 18 -2.01 1.72 -16.76
C VAL A 18 -2.21 2.54 -18.03
N THR A 19 -3.48 2.63 -18.46
CA THR A 19 -3.92 3.51 -19.55
C THR A 19 -4.95 4.50 -19.01
N GLU A 20 -5.13 5.64 -19.70
CA GLU A 20 -6.05 6.69 -19.24
C GLU A 20 -7.51 6.22 -19.19
N ASP A 21 -7.89 5.30 -20.06
CA ASP A 21 -9.26 4.78 -20.14
C ASP A 21 -9.59 3.71 -19.12
N MET A 22 -8.61 3.25 -18.33
CA MET A 22 -8.87 2.29 -17.26
C MET A 22 -9.74 2.92 -16.17
N ALA A 23 -10.71 2.14 -15.66
CA ALA A 23 -11.45 2.52 -14.47
C ALA A 23 -10.52 2.57 -13.25
N PRO A 24 -10.87 3.36 -12.22
CA PRO A 24 -10.04 3.44 -11.01
C PRO A 24 -9.69 2.08 -10.42
N GLU A 25 -10.64 1.15 -10.33
CA GLU A 25 -10.38 -0.19 -9.81
C GLU A 25 -9.31 -0.93 -10.63
N ALA A 26 -9.34 -0.81 -11.94
CA ALA A 26 -8.33 -1.44 -12.80
C ALA A 26 -6.94 -0.84 -12.58
N LYS A 27 -6.85 0.48 -12.38
CA LYS A 27 -5.58 1.16 -12.07
C LYS A 27 -5.03 0.69 -10.72
N VAL A 28 -5.89 0.53 -9.73
CA VAL A 28 -5.50 0.01 -8.40
C VAL A 28 -4.96 -1.41 -8.52
N LYS A 29 -5.67 -2.28 -9.24
CA LYS A 29 -5.24 -3.68 -9.43
C LYS A 29 -3.92 -3.78 -10.16
N ALA A 30 -3.72 -2.96 -11.20
CA ALA A 30 -2.45 -2.94 -11.94
C ALA A 30 -1.29 -2.47 -11.06
N SER A 31 -1.51 -1.43 -10.27
CA SER A 31 -0.50 -0.92 -9.34
C SER A 31 -0.19 -1.94 -8.24
N TYR A 32 -1.22 -2.54 -7.65
CA TYR A 32 -1.08 -3.58 -6.64
C TYR A 32 -0.24 -4.76 -7.16
N SER A 33 -0.61 -5.29 -8.31
CA SER A 33 0.06 -6.46 -8.89
C SER A 33 1.52 -6.16 -9.23
N TYR A 34 1.78 -4.96 -9.79
CA TYR A 34 3.13 -4.55 -10.12
C TYR A 34 4.00 -4.47 -8.87
N VAL A 35 3.56 -3.70 -7.85
CA VAL A 35 4.37 -3.48 -6.65
C VAL A 35 4.61 -4.81 -5.93
N ARG A 36 3.56 -5.61 -5.76
CA ARG A 36 3.66 -6.87 -5.04
C ARG A 36 4.61 -7.86 -5.69
N SER A 37 4.62 -7.94 -7.02
CA SER A 37 5.36 -8.98 -7.76
C SER A 37 6.71 -8.53 -8.30
N HIS A 38 6.89 -7.23 -8.52
CA HIS A 38 8.10 -6.71 -9.19
C HIS A 38 9.27 -6.55 -8.23
N TYR A 39 9.01 -6.10 -7.01
CA TYR A 39 10.06 -5.83 -6.02
C TYR A 39 10.29 -7.02 -5.12
N THR A 40 11.47 -7.04 -4.47
CA THR A 40 11.86 -8.10 -3.53
C THR A 40 11.82 -7.56 -2.10
N TYR A 41 11.20 -8.32 -1.20
CA TYR A 41 11.17 -7.94 0.21
C TYR A 41 12.54 -8.14 0.85
N SER A 42 13.10 -7.10 1.42
CA SER A 42 14.38 -7.17 2.14
C SER A 42 14.68 -5.87 2.88
N GLY A 43 15.63 -5.93 3.80
CA GLY A 43 16.22 -4.75 4.43
C GLY A 43 15.38 -4.11 5.51
N HIS A 44 15.85 -2.95 5.93
CA HIS A 44 15.19 -2.09 6.92
C HIS A 44 15.25 -0.66 6.40
N SER A 45 14.11 0.02 6.38
CA SER A 45 14.01 1.44 6.08
C SER A 45 14.06 2.26 7.37
N ASP A 46 14.34 3.55 7.25
CA ASP A 46 14.27 4.45 8.41
C ASP A 46 12.82 4.81 8.79
N LYS A 47 11.86 4.59 7.89
CA LYS A 47 10.42 4.79 8.11
C LYS A 47 10.04 6.23 8.47
N THR A 48 10.85 7.21 8.04
CA THR A 48 10.63 8.62 8.38
C THR A 48 10.16 9.45 7.19
N ASP A 49 10.60 9.10 5.97
CA ASP A 49 10.27 9.84 4.75
C ASP A 49 9.77 8.87 3.69
N TRP A 50 8.46 8.87 3.44
CA TRP A 50 7.87 7.95 2.48
C TRP A 50 8.29 8.24 1.03
N VAL A 51 8.55 9.50 0.68
CA VAL A 51 9.02 9.85 -0.66
C VAL A 51 10.40 9.23 -0.91
N GLN A 52 11.29 9.35 0.07
CA GLN A 52 12.60 8.71 0.04
C GLN A 52 12.46 7.19 0.01
N GLY A 53 11.54 6.63 0.80
CA GLY A 53 11.28 5.19 0.83
C GLY A 53 10.81 4.67 -0.53
N ALA A 54 9.94 5.39 -1.21
CA ALA A 54 9.49 5.03 -2.56
C ALA A 54 10.65 5.08 -3.56
N TYR A 55 11.45 6.12 -3.51
CA TYR A 55 12.60 6.27 -4.41
C TYR A 55 13.60 5.12 -4.24
N VAL A 56 13.95 4.80 -3.00
CA VAL A 56 14.89 3.71 -2.69
C VAL A 56 14.40 2.39 -3.29
N MET A 57 13.14 2.05 -3.13
CA MET A 57 12.60 0.81 -3.70
C MET A 57 12.59 0.83 -5.23
N MET A 58 12.17 1.93 -5.84
CA MET A 58 12.16 2.03 -7.31
C MET A 58 13.55 1.94 -7.91
N GLU A 59 14.58 2.44 -7.22
CA GLU A 59 15.95 2.37 -7.68
C GLU A 59 16.62 1.03 -7.42
N SER A 60 16.45 0.49 -6.19
CA SER A 60 17.16 -0.73 -5.78
C SER A 60 16.40 -2.01 -6.12
N GLY A 61 15.09 -1.94 -6.32
CA GLY A 61 14.25 -3.10 -6.57
C GLY A 61 13.90 -3.88 -5.30
N GLN A 62 14.21 -3.37 -4.11
CA GLN A 62 13.97 -4.08 -2.87
C GLN A 62 13.68 -3.13 -1.71
N GLY A 63 12.99 -3.65 -0.70
CA GLY A 63 12.65 -2.89 0.49
C GLY A 63 11.77 -3.67 1.46
N ASP A 64 11.43 -3.05 2.58
CA ASP A 64 10.53 -3.61 3.58
C ASP A 64 9.08 -3.11 3.39
N CYS A 65 8.20 -3.41 4.35
CA CYS A 65 6.79 -3.03 4.26
C CYS A 65 6.58 -1.52 4.11
N PHE A 66 7.44 -0.70 4.68
CA PHE A 66 7.36 0.75 4.51
C PHE A 66 7.63 1.17 3.07
N ASN A 67 8.63 0.58 2.43
CA ASN A 67 8.93 0.86 1.02
C ASN A 67 7.79 0.40 0.09
N TYR A 68 7.21 -0.79 0.34
CA TYR A 68 6.06 -1.28 -0.43
C TYR A 68 4.87 -0.34 -0.31
N TYR A 69 4.55 0.08 0.91
CA TYR A 69 3.50 1.07 1.15
C TYR A 69 3.81 2.38 0.43
N ALA A 70 5.04 2.87 0.53
CA ALA A 70 5.44 4.17 -0.03
C ALA A 70 5.30 4.21 -1.56
N VAL A 71 5.77 3.18 -2.26
CA VAL A 71 5.60 3.10 -3.72
C VAL A 71 4.11 3.02 -4.07
N THR A 72 3.34 2.24 -3.31
CA THR A 72 1.89 2.12 -3.52
C THR A 72 1.22 3.49 -3.42
N GLN A 73 1.49 4.24 -2.35
CA GLN A 73 0.96 5.60 -2.18
C GLN A 73 1.33 6.50 -3.35
N LEU A 74 2.60 6.46 -3.75
CA LEU A 74 3.08 7.28 -4.87
C LEU A 74 2.34 6.98 -6.16
N LEU A 75 2.20 5.71 -6.52
CA LEU A 75 1.48 5.33 -7.75
C LEU A 75 0.01 5.72 -7.70
N LEU A 76 -0.66 5.49 -6.58
CA LEU A 76 -2.07 5.85 -6.41
C LEU A 76 -2.26 7.36 -6.46
N ASP A 77 -1.40 8.14 -5.80
CA ASP A 77 -1.44 9.60 -5.85
C ASP A 77 -1.28 10.10 -7.28
N ARG A 78 -0.35 9.54 -8.05
CA ARG A 78 -0.12 9.94 -9.44
C ARG A 78 -1.28 9.53 -10.36
N CYS A 79 -2.07 8.54 -9.99
CA CYS A 79 -3.29 8.17 -10.70
C CYS A 79 -4.52 8.98 -10.26
N GLY A 80 -4.39 9.87 -9.28
CA GLY A 80 -5.51 10.62 -8.72
C GLY A 80 -6.47 9.76 -7.90
N ILE A 81 -6.01 8.66 -7.35
CA ILE A 81 -6.83 7.72 -6.57
C ILE A 81 -6.69 8.05 -5.09
N PRO A 82 -7.80 8.39 -4.40
CA PRO A 82 -7.75 8.69 -2.97
C PRO A 82 -7.24 7.51 -2.17
N ASN A 83 -6.28 7.78 -1.29
CA ASN A 83 -5.72 6.74 -0.43
C ASN A 83 -5.29 7.34 0.91
N ILE A 84 -5.29 6.49 1.94
CA ILE A 84 -4.95 6.86 3.30
C ILE A 84 -3.90 5.87 3.79
N ASP A 85 -2.81 6.38 4.35
CA ASP A 85 -1.81 5.53 4.97
C ASP A 85 -2.35 4.95 6.28
N VAL A 86 -2.13 3.66 6.48
CA VAL A 86 -2.53 2.96 7.69
C VAL A 86 -1.30 2.40 8.37
N ARG A 87 -1.22 2.59 9.67
CA ARG A 87 -0.09 2.15 10.47
C ARG A 87 -0.55 1.20 11.56
N LYS A 88 0.15 0.08 11.67
CA LYS A 88 -0.08 -0.89 12.74
C LYS A 88 0.22 -0.29 14.10
N VAL A 89 -0.62 -0.62 15.08
CA VAL A 89 -0.33 -0.42 16.49
C VAL A 89 0.40 -1.66 17.00
N ARG A 90 1.55 -1.47 17.64
CA ARG A 90 2.33 -2.58 18.18
C ARG A 90 1.56 -3.29 19.29
N ASN A 91 1.59 -4.62 19.27
CA ASN A 91 0.93 -5.45 20.27
C ASN A 91 1.78 -5.58 21.55
N TYR A 92 3.07 -5.31 21.44
CA TYR A 92 4.03 -5.29 22.55
C TYR A 92 5.24 -4.44 22.14
N PRO A 93 6.10 -4.00 23.10
CA PRO A 93 7.15 -3.01 22.80
C PRO A 93 8.11 -3.37 21.66
N ASP A 94 8.47 -4.62 21.52
CA ASP A 94 9.42 -5.08 20.49
C ASP A 94 8.73 -5.64 19.25
N ASP A 95 7.41 -5.40 19.10
CA ASP A 95 6.67 -5.85 17.92
C ASP A 95 7.14 -5.12 16.67
N SER A 96 7.01 -5.77 15.53
CA SER A 96 7.35 -5.17 14.24
C SER A 96 6.34 -4.09 13.84
N ASP A 97 6.82 -3.10 13.11
CA ASP A 97 5.95 -2.12 12.46
C ASP A 97 5.37 -2.70 11.18
N HIS A 98 4.21 -2.19 10.77
CA HIS A 98 3.63 -2.52 9.48
C HIS A 98 2.84 -1.34 8.94
N TYR A 99 2.87 -1.17 7.61
CA TYR A 99 2.24 -0.06 6.90
C TYR A 99 1.51 -0.60 5.69
N TRP A 100 0.32 -0.07 5.45
CA TRP A 100 -0.46 -0.38 4.24
C TRP A 100 -1.39 0.78 3.91
N SER A 101 -2.36 0.57 3.04
CA SER A 101 -3.22 1.65 2.56
C SER A 101 -4.70 1.30 2.67
N LEU A 102 -5.51 2.33 2.86
CA LEU A 102 -6.94 2.31 2.54
C LEU A 102 -7.11 3.08 1.24
N VAL A 103 -7.89 2.53 0.31
CA VAL A 103 -7.97 3.03 -1.07
C VAL A 103 -9.43 3.14 -1.49
N SER A 104 -9.75 4.25 -2.18
CA SER A 104 -11.09 4.49 -2.71
C SER A 104 -11.08 4.45 -4.23
N VAL A 105 -12.00 3.68 -4.80
CA VAL A 105 -12.22 3.63 -6.27
C VAL A 105 -13.49 4.35 -6.70
N ASP A 106 -14.12 5.07 -5.77
CA ASP A 106 -15.38 5.80 -6.01
C ASP A 106 -15.28 7.29 -5.61
N GLY A 107 -14.11 7.87 -5.75
CA GLY A 107 -13.91 9.30 -5.51
C GLY A 107 -13.85 9.70 -4.04
N GLY A 108 -13.55 8.78 -3.15
CA GLY A 108 -13.41 9.05 -1.72
C GLY A 108 -14.66 8.75 -0.90
N ASN A 109 -15.69 8.13 -1.48
CA ASN A 109 -16.93 7.80 -0.75
C ASN A 109 -16.76 6.58 0.13
N THR A 110 -16.13 5.52 -0.38
CA THR A 110 -15.83 4.31 0.37
C THR A 110 -14.39 3.91 0.22
N TYR A 111 -13.84 3.23 1.22
CA TYR A 111 -12.45 2.80 1.24
C TYR A 111 -12.35 1.31 1.54
N TYR A 112 -11.36 0.66 0.93
CA TYR A 112 -11.03 -0.75 1.17
C TYR A 112 -9.54 -0.86 1.45
N HIS A 113 -9.14 -1.88 2.20
CA HIS A 113 -7.74 -2.11 2.51
C HIS A 113 -6.97 -2.66 1.32
N LEU A 114 -5.74 -2.19 1.17
CA LEU A 114 -4.79 -2.63 0.16
C LEU A 114 -3.42 -2.83 0.81
N ASP A 115 -2.91 -4.04 0.78
CA ASP A 115 -1.58 -4.34 1.32
C ASP A 115 -0.74 -5.04 0.27
N THR A 116 0.25 -4.34 -0.26
CA THR A 116 1.11 -4.83 -1.34
C THR A 116 2.29 -5.67 -0.84
N THR A 117 2.48 -5.77 0.48
CA THR A 117 3.60 -6.51 1.06
C THR A 117 3.50 -8.00 0.74
N PRO A 118 4.51 -8.61 0.08
CA PRO A 118 4.40 -10.00 -0.39
C PRO A 118 4.31 -11.03 0.73
N ARG A 119 4.63 -10.66 1.97
CA ARG A 119 4.51 -11.54 3.13
C ARG A 119 3.10 -11.61 3.70
N VAL A 120 2.17 -10.83 3.15
CA VAL A 120 0.78 -10.76 3.59
C VAL A 120 -0.10 -11.47 2.58
N GLY A 121 -0.68 -12.61 2.95
CA GLY A 121 -1.54 -13.39 2.08
C GLY A 121 -0.87 -13.91 0.82
N ASP A 122 -1.66 -14.34 -0.13
CA ASP A 122 -1.24 -14.84 -1.44
C ASP A 122 -1.94 -14.08 -2.56
N GLY A 123 -1.26 -13.89 -3.69
CA GLY A 123 -1.85 -13.30 -4.90
C GLY A 123 -2.61 -12.01 -4.63
N ASP A 124 -3.91 -11.99 -4.94
CA ASP A 124 -4.79 -10.84 -4.81
C ASP A 124 -5.54 -10.77 -3.48
N ASP A 125 -5.16 -11.59 -2.48
CA ASP A 125 -5.88 -11.71 -1.21
C ASP A 125 -6.09 -10.38 -0.48
N PHE A 126 -5.19 -9.43 -0.64
CA PHE A 126 -5.26 -8.12 0.04
C PHE A 126 -5.34 -6.95 -0.94
N CYS A 127 -6.06 -7.15 -2.03
CA CYS A 127 -6.42 -6.10 -2.97
C CYS A 127 -7.87 -5.70 -2.76
N LEU A 128 -8.10 -4.55 -2.11
CA LEU A 128 -9.43 -3.98 -1.87
C LEU A 128 -10.32 -4.89 -1.01
N VAL A 129 -9.88 -5.17 0.20
CA VAL A 129 -10.61 -6.03 1.13
C VAL A 129 -11.26 -5.23 2.27
N THR A 130 -12.27 -5.83 2.90
CA THR A 130 -13.02 -5.22 4.01
C THR A 130 -12.26 -5.31 5.32
N ASP A 131 -12.69 -4.51 6.30
CA ASP A 131 -12.21 -4.60 7.68
C ASP A 131 -12.35 -6.04 8.22
N ALA A 132 -13.48 -6.69 7.97
CA ALA A 132 -13.72 -8.05 8.47
C ALA A 132 -12.69 -9.05 7.93
N VAL A 133 -12.37 -8.98 6.64
CA VAL A 133 -11.37 -9.86 6.02
C VAL A 133 -9.99 -9.57 6.60
N LEU A 134 -9.63 -8.29 6.70
CA LEU A 134 -8.32 -7.90 7.23
C LEU A 134 -8.17 -8.32 8.70
N ASP A 135 -9.21 -8.10 9.51
CA ASP A 135 -9.18 -8.42 10.94
C ASP A 135 -9.09 -9.93 11.19
N ALA A 136 -9.80 -10.73 10.40
CA ALA A 136 -9.70 -12.20 10.49
C ALA A 136 -8.28 -12.68 10.20
N TYR A 137 -7.66 -12.14 9.16
CA TYR A 137 -6.27 -12.45 8.84
C TYR A 137 -5.31 -11.99 9.96
N SER A 138 -5.51 -10.78 10.46
CA SER A 138 -4.70 -10.23 11.56
C SER A 138 -4.78 -11.09 12.81
N ASP A 139 -5.99 -11.49 13.20
CA ASP A 139 -6.21 -12.34 14.38
C ASP A 139 -5.49 -13.68 14.24
N ALA A 140 -5.46 -14.25 13.04
CA ALA A 140 -4.78 -15.50 12.75
C ALA A 140 -3.25 -15.34 12.58
N ASN A 141 -2.75 -14.11 12.49
CA ASN A 141 -1.35 -13.80 12.20
C ASN A 141 -0.75 -12.79 13.19
N LYS A 142 -0.98 -13.01 14.47
CA LYS A 142 -0.36 -12.26 15.59
C LYS A 142 -0.69 -10.77 15.61
N GLY A 143 -1.86 -10.38 15.13
CA GLY A 143 -2.27 -8.99 15.13
C GLY A 143 -1.48 -8.11 14.16
N CYS A 144 -1.08 -8.66 13.02
CA CYS A 144 -0.21 -7.96 12.07
C CYS A 144 -0.86 -6.70 11.44
N HIS A 145 -2.19 -6.58 11.49
CA HIS A 145 -2.92 -5.41 11.02
C HIS A 145 -3.70 -4.71 12.13
N ASN A 146 -3.36 -4.93 13.40
CA ASN A 146 -3.98 -4.21 14.49
C ASN A 146 -3.70 -2.72 14.33
N ARG A 147 -4.76 -1.90 14.47
CA ARG A 147 -4.71 -0.46 14.26
C ARG A 147 -5.71 0.25 15.15
N ASP A 148 -5.52 1.54 15.33
CA ASP A 148 -6.51 2.39 16.00
C ASP A 148 -7.61 2.73 14.99
N LYS A 149 -8.71 1.98 15.04
CA LYS A 149 -9.81 2.11 14.09
C LYS A 149 -10.49 3.48 14.15
N SER A 150 -10.35 4.21 15.24
CA SER A 150 -10.92 5.56 15.36
C SER A 150 -10.26 6.57 14.42
N LEU A 151 -9.08 6.26 13.88
CA LEU A 151 -8.33 7.14 12.99
C LEU A 151 -8.70 6.97 11.52
N TYR A 152 -9.45 5.93 11.17
CA TYR A 152 -9.69 5.56 9.77
C TYR A 152 -11.18 5.37 9.48
N PRO A 153 -11.61 5.60 8.22
CA PRO A 153 -12.97 5.24 7.83
C PRO A 153 -13.16 3.72 7.88
N ALA A 154 -14.34 3.29 8.32
CA ALA A 154 -14.69 1.87 8.25
C ALA A 154 -14.93 1.49 6.78
N THR A 155 -14.57 0.25 6.41
CA THR A 155 -14.90 -0.27 5.08
C THR A 155 -16.38 -0.65 5.04
N PRO A 156 -17.00 -0.65 3.83
CA PRO A 156 -18.34 -1.20 3.68
C PRO A 156 -18.36 -2.66 4.09
N GLU A 157 -19.44 -3.10 4.72
CA GLU A 157 -19.65 -4.52 4.98
C GLU A 157 -20.00 -5.21 3.66
N ALA A 158 -19.35 -6.31 3.39
CA ALA A 158 -19.59 -7.06 2.18
C ALA A 158 -20.89 -7.87 2.27
#